data_b2ecefabdb4077d9a4409abc163e70dc
#
_entry.id   b2ecefabdb4077d9a4409abc163e70dc
#
_cell.length_a   1.000
_cell.length_b   1.000
_cell.length_c   1.000
_cell.angle_alpha   90.00
_cell.angle_beta   90.00
_cell.angle_gamma   90.00
#
_symmetry.space_group_name_H-M   'P 1'
#
loop_
_entity.id
_entity.type
_entity.pdbx_description
1 polymer ?
#
loop_
_entity_poly.entity_id
_entity_poly.type
_entity_poly.pdbx_seq_one_letter_code
_entity_poly.pdbx_strand_id
1 'polypeptide(L)'
;ILIARLEPENNIVMAIEGYLHSKENGRRPLIVVGKTNTPHGKELVEKYGNEKNVRFVGGIYDFKKLDSVRHFSKAYFHGHSVGGTNPSLLEAMAAGCFIFAHDNIFNRAVLEENAFYYPSADKVAEYLNRIDTMAEESKIQYTANNIEVIRNEYSWEHLVDEHEKYFQWLLEQNEK
;
A
#
# COMPACT_ATOMS: atom_id res chain seq x y z
N ILE A 1 4.81 -2.32 -7.49
CA ILE A 1 5.62 -2.56 -6.30
C ILE A 1 4.75 -3.00 -5.13
N LEU A 2 5.29 -3.81 -4.21
CA LEU A 2 4.72 -4.18 -2.92
C LEU A 2 5.76 -3.93 -1.83
N ILE A 3 5.41 -3.19 -0.79
CA ILE A 3 6.30 -2.89 0.35
C ILE A 3 5.60 -3.30 1.64
N ALA A 4 6.09 -4.36 2.30
CA ALA A 4 5.49 -4.88 3.53
C ALA A 4 6.49 -5.70 4.34
N ARG A 5 6.16 -5.97 5.60
CA ARG A 5 6.72 -7.15 6.27
C ARG A 5 6.21 -8.38 5.54
N LEU A 6 7.10 -9.33 5.26
CA LEU A 6 6.70 -10.57 4.55
C LEU A 6 6.04 -11.52 5.55
N GLU A 7 4.79 -11.20 5.90
CA GLU A 7 3.95 -11.95 6.84
C GLU A 7 2.58 -12.27 6.20
N PRO A 8 1.90 -13.35 6.61
CA PRO A 8 0.67 -13.83 5.96
C PRO A 8 -0.44 -12.77 5.87
N GLU A 9 -0.63 -11.97 6.93
CA GLU A 9 -1.66 -10.92 7.01
C GLU A 9 -1.49 -9.80 5.98
N ASN A 10 -0.35 -9.74 5.31
CA ASN A 10 -0.07 -8.74 4.28
C ASN A 10 -0.40 -9.21 2.86
N ASN A 11 -1.05 -10.38 2.72
CA ASN A 11 -1.60 -10.90 1.47
C ASN A 11 -0.64 -10.85 0.26
N ILE A 12 0.65 -11.09 0.50
CA ILE A 12 1.71 -10.99 -0.51
C ILE A 12 1.51 -12.03 -1.60
N VAL A 13 1.10 -13.25 -1.21
CA VAL A 13 0.77 -14.36 -2.13
C VAL A 13 -0.31 -13.92 -3.13
N MET A 14 -1.38 -13.28 -2.66
CA MET A 14 -2.48 -12.82 -3.50
C MET A 14 -2.00 -11.83 -4.57
N ALA A 15 -1.16 -10.88 -4.20
CA ALA A 15 -0.59 -9.91 -5.12
C ALA A 15 0.36 -10.56 -6.15
N ILE A 16 1.22 -11.48 -5.70
CA ILE A 16 2.16 -12.21 -6.59
C ILE A 16 1.40 -13.10 -7.58
N GLU A 17 0.47 -13.91 -7.11
CA GLU A 17 -0.30 -14.80 -7.98
C GLU A 17 -1.14 -14.03 -8.99
N GLY A 18 -1.80 -12.96 -8.57
CA GLY A 18 -2.51 -12.08 -9.48
C GLY A 18 -1.59 -11.43 -10.52
N TYR A 19 -0.39 -11.02 -10.11
CA TYR A 19 0.61 -10.53 -11.06
C TYR A 19 1.05 -11.61 -12.05
N LEU A 20 1.34 -12.83 -11.58
CA LEU A 20 1.78 -13.94 -12.44
C LEU A 20 0.72 -14.34 -13.49
N HIS A 21 -0.56 -14.24 -13.14
CA HIS A 21 -1.68 -14.51 -14.03
C HIS A 21 -2.03 -13.35 -14.98
N SER A 22 -1.38 -12.19 -14.81
CA SER A 22 -1.65 -11.00 -15.61
C SER A 22 -0.75 -10.89 -16.85
N LYS A 23 -1.15 -10.03 -17.81
CA LYS A 23 -0.33 -9.65 -18.97
C LYS A 23 0.90 -8.81 -18.59
N GLU A 24 0.96 -8.30 -17.36
CA GLU A 24 2.13 -7.57 -16.88
C GLU A 24 3.32 -8.48 -16.55
N ASN A 25 3.06 -9.75 -16.27
CA ASN A 25 4.12 -10.74 -16.16
C ASN A 25 4.87 -10.85 -17.51
N GLY A 26 6.12 -10.41 -17.49
CA GLY A 26 6.95 -10.31 -18.69
C GLY A 26 7.07 -8.92 -19.31
N ARG A 27 6.18 -7.97 -18.95
CA ARG A 27 6.27 -6.56 -19.39
C ARG A 27 6.98 -5.68 -18.37
N ARG A 28 6.55 -5.76 -17.12
CA ARG A 28 7.10 -4.96 -16.00
C ARG A 28 7.32 -5.86 -14.80
N PRO A 29 8.44 -5.80 -14.08
CA PRO A 29 8.66 -6.65 -12.92
C PRO A 29 7.77 -6.24 -11.74
N LEU A 30 7.35 -7.23 -10.94
CA LEU A 30 6.83 -7.02 -9.59
C LEU A 30 8.02 -6.96 -8.62
N ILE A 31 8.21 -5.81 -7.99
CA ILE A 31 9.25 -5.61 -6.98
C ILE A 31 8.63 -5.80 -5.60
N VAL A 32 9.15 -6.74 -4.84
CA VAL A 32 8.72 -7.04 -3.46
C VAL A 32 9.80 -6.57 -2.50
N VAL A 33 9.47 -5.55 -1.70
CA VAL A 33 10.36 -4.95 -0.70
C VAL A 33 9.94 -5.42 0.68
N GLY A 34 10.81 -6.12 1.37
CA GLY A 34 10.58 -6.64 2.71
C GLY A 34 11.70 -7.59 3.14
N LYS A 35 11.83 -7.84 4.44
CA LYS A 35 12.81 -8.79 4.97
C LYS A 35 12.45 -10.21 4.56
N THR A 36 13.34 -10.88 3.84
CA THR A 36 13.16 -12.26 3.37
C THR A 36 13.63 -13.32 4.37
N ASN A 37 14.22 -12.91 5.49
CA ASN A 37 14.78 -13.83 6.50
C ASN A 37 13.78 -14.25 7.58
N THR A 38 12.52 -13.79 7.53
CA THR A 38 11.43 -14.32 8.37
C THR A 38 11.00 -15.71 7.88
N PRO A 39 10.32 -16.54 8.70
CA PRO A 39 9.83 -17.84 8.25
C PRO A 39 8.99 -17.73 6.97
N HIS A 40 7.96 -16.88 6.98
CA HIS A 40 7.10 -16.68 5.80
C HIS A 40 7.84 -16.04 4.62
N GLY A 41 8.78 -15.12 4.90
CA GLY A 41 9.63 -14.54 3.84
C GLY A 41 10.48 -15.58 3.11
N LYS A 42 11.00 -16.59 3.82
CA LYS A 42 11.73 -17.72 3.22
C LYS A 42 10.82 -18.58 2.36
N GLU A 43 9.61 -18.91 2.84
CA GLU A 43 8.60 -19.65 2.08
C GLU A 43 8.24 -18.93 0.76
N LEU A 44 8.07 -17.61 0.81
CA LEU A 44 7.78 -16.80 -0.37
C LEU A 44 8.94 -16.83 -1.37
N VAL A 45 10.18 -16.72 -0.91
CA VAL A 45 11.36 -16.80 -1.79
C VAL A 45 11.54 -18.20 -2.35
N GLU A 46 11.32 -19.24 -1.57
CA GLU A 46 11.35 -20.63 -2.05
C GLU A 46 10.31 -20.85 -3.15
N LYS A 47 9.09 -20.39 -2.95
CA LYS A 47 7.97 -20.58 -3.89
C LYS A 47 8.11 -19.73 -5.15
N TYR A 48 8.49 -18.46 -5.02
CA TYR A 48 8.42 -17.47 -6.12
C TYR A 48 9.78 -16.89 -6.54
N GLY A 49 10.87 -17.23 -5.85
CA GLY A 49 12.19 -16.65 -6.13
C GLY A 49 12.78 -17.02 -7.50
N ASN A 50 12.30 -18.09 -8.12
CA ASN A 50 12.66 -18.50 -9.48
C ASN A 50 11.80 -17.85 -10.58
N GLU A 51 10.74 -17.14 -10.20
CA GLU A 51 9.90 -16.39 -11.15
C GLU A 51 10.67 -15.20 -11.70
N LYS A 52 10.99 -15.22 -12.99
CA LYS A 52 11.89 -14.24 -13.65
C LYS A 52 11.54 -12.78 -13.35
N ASN A 53 10.25 -12.50 -13.23
CA ASN A 53 9.75 -11.14 -13.13
C ASN A 53 9.23 -10.78 -11.71
N VAL A 54 9.34 -11.66 -10.72
CA VAL A 54 9.11 -11.37 -9.30
C VAL A 54 10.47 -11.18 -8.64
N ARG A 55 10.71 -9.99 -8.10
CA ARG A 55 12.03 -9.62 -7.56
C ARG A 55 11.93 -9.27 -6.09
N PHE A 56 12.45 -10.14 -5.23
CA PHE A 56 12.62 -9.88 -3.80
C PHE A 56 13.92 -9.09 -3.60
N VAL A 57 13.82 -7.83 -3.21
CA VAL A 57 14.99 -6.93 -3.08
C VAL A 57 15.44 -6.72 -1.63
N GLY A 58 14.83 -7.46 -0.67
CA GLY A 58 15.10 -7.25 0.75
C GLY A 58 14.45 -5.98 1.30
N GLY A 59 14.82 -5.60 2.52
CA GLY A 59 14.33 -4.37 3.15
C GLY A 59 15.09 -3.14 2.67
N ILE A 60 14.39 -2.06 2.38
CA ILE A 60 14.97 -0.74 2.09
C ILE A 60 14.69 0.16 3.29
N TYR A 61 15.72 0.72 3.91
CA TYR A 61 15.65 1.56 5.12
C TYR A 61 16.07 3.01 4.87
N ASP A 62 16.51 3.33 3.68
CA ASP A 62 16.75 4.69 3.23
C ASP A 62 15.42 5.28 2.75
N PHE A 63 14.87 6.22 3.51
CA PHE A 63 13.58 6.83 3.24
C PHE A 63 13.52 7.48 1.85
N LYS A 64 14.59 8.19 1.42
CA LYS A 64 14.61 8.83 0.09
C LYS A 64 14.55 7.82 -1.04
N LYS A 65 15.24 6.69 -0.89
CA LYS A 65 15.18 5.59 -1.86
C LYS A 65 13.79 4.96 -1.86
N LEU A 66 13.22 4.73 -0.69
CA LEU A 66 11.92 4.10 -0.54
C LEU A 66 10.81 4.95 -1.16
N ASP A 67 10.82 6.27 -0.92
CA ASP A 67 9.88 7.20 -1.52
C ASP A 67 10.06 7.31 -3.04
N SER A 68 11.31 7.30 -3.51
CA SER A 68 11.58 7.27 -4.95
C SER A 68 11.01 6.01 -5.61
N VAL A 69 11.19 4.84 -5.00
CA VAL A 69 10.66 3.58 -5.53
C VAL A 69 9.14 3.58 -5.52
N ARG A 70 8.49 4.17 -4.50
CA ARG A 70 7.04 4.37 -4.46
C ARG A 70 6.58 5.29 -5.59
N HIS A 71 7.14 6.48 -5.67
CA HIS A 71 6.73 7.52 -6.62
C HIS A 71 6.84 7.06 -8.08
N PHE A 72 7.93 6.41 -8.44
CA PHE A 72 8.18 5.95 -9.81
C PHE A 72 7.55 4.59 -10.14
N SER A 73 6.85 3.97 -9.20
CA SER A 73 6.14 2.73 -9.46
C SER A 73 4.90 2.96 -10.34
N LYS A 74 4.60 2.01 -11.23
CA LYS A 74 3.37 2.05 -12.05
C LYS A 74 2.13 1.86 -11.17
N ALA A 75 2.23 0.99 -10.14
CA ALA A 75 1.21 0.75 -9.12
C ALA A 75 1.87 0.29 -7.81
N TYR A 76 1.19 0.58 -6.72
CA TYR A 76 1.53 0.16 -5.36
C TYR A 76 0.48 -0.80 -4.83
N PHE A 77 0.90 -2.00 -4.42
CA PHE A 77 0.01 -2.98 -3.78
C PHE A 77 0.08 -2.84 -2.27
N HIS A 78 -1.06 -2.60 -1.65
CA HIS A 78 -1.25 -2.58 -0.21
C HIS A 78 -2.08 -3.77 0.23
N GLY A 79 -1.41 -4.82 0.72
CA GLY A 79 -2.06 -6.10 1.04
C GLY A 79 -2.53 -6.24 2.49
N HIS A 80 -2.24 -5.30 3.39
CA HIS A 80 -2.54 -5.42 4.82
C HIS A 80 -4.02 -5.66 5.07
N SER A 81 -4.34 -6.68 5.88
CA SER A 81 -5.72 -7.08 6.20
C SER A 81 -6.08 -6.91 7.67
N VAL A 82 -5.13 -6.57 8.53
CA VAL A 82 -5.33 -6.40 9.98
C VAL A 82 -4.76 -5.07 10.48
N GLY A 83 -5.35 -4.54 11.55
CA GLY A 83 -4.94 -3.29 12.18
C GLY A 83 -5.68 -2.07 11.62
N GLY A 84 -5.50 -0.92 12.28
CA GLY A 84 -6.08 0.36 11.87
C GLY A 84 -5.29 1.04 10.75
N THR A 85 -5.08 2.35 10.89
CA THR A 85 -4.27 3.16 9.95
C THR A 85 -2.85 2.63 9.85
N ASN A 86 -2.44 2.26 8.64
CA ASN A 86 -1.12 1.68 8.40
C ASN A 86 -0.13 2.73 7.90
N PRO A 87 1.00 2.98 8.59
CA PRO A 87 1.99 3.98 8.15
C PRO A 87 2.48 3.78 6.71
N SER A 88 2.69 2.54 6.27
CA SER A 88 3.13 2.27 4.91
C SER A 88 2.09 2.66 3.85
N LEU A 89 0.79 2.65 4.20
CA LEU A 89 -0.27 3.15 3.34
C LEU A 89 -0.22 4.66 3.24
N LEU A 90 -0.11 5.36 4.38
CA LEU A 90 -0.01 6.83 4.41
C LEU A 90 1.22 7.33 3.65
N GLU A 91 2.35 6.64 3.78
CA GLU A 91 3.56 6.94 3.02
C GLU A 91 3.36 6.74 1.50
N ALA A 92 2.61 5.71 1.09
CA ALA A 92 2.29 5.49 -0.32
C ALA A 92 1.33 6.57 -0.87
N MET A 93 0.35 6.99 -0.08
CA MET A 93 -0.54 8.12 -0.41
C MET A 93 0.26 9.41 -0.56
N ALA A 94 1.13 9.72 0.40
CA ALA A 94 1.99 10.91 0.38
C ALA A 94 2.96 10.94 -0.81
N ALA A 95 3.47 9.77 -1.21
CA ALA A 95 4.35 9.62 -2.38
C ALA A 95 3.61 9.72 -3.73
N GLY A 96 2.29 9.86 -3.73
CA GLY A 96 1.46 9.93 -4.93
C GLY A 96 1.38 8.60 -5.69
N CYS A 97 1.36 7.48 -4.98
CA CYS A 97 1.22 6.16 -5.59
C CYS A 97 -0.17 5.94 -6.17
N PHE A 98 -0.25 5.21 -7.29
CA PHE A 98 -1.49 4.62 -7.77
C PHE A 98 -1.74 3.32 -7.03
N ILE A 99 -2.72 3.32 -6.10
CA ILE A 99 -2.86 2.30 -5.06
C ILE A 99 -3.88 1.24 -5.46
N PHE A 100 -3.46 -0.02 -5.37
CA PHE A 100 -4.31 -1.20 -5.32
C PHE A 100 -4.26 -1.78 -3.91
N ALA A 101 -5.39 -1.77 -3.21
CA ALA A 101 -5.46 -2.17 -1.80
C ALA A 101 -6.29 -3.45 -1.62
N HIS A 102 -5.90 -4.30 -0.66
CA HIS A 102 -6.74 -5.42 -0.23
C HIS A 102 -8.09 -4.91 0.27
N ASP A 103 -9.16 -5.53 -0.19
CA ASP A 103 -10.52 -5.13 0.12
C ASP A 103 -10.89 -5.49 1.57
N ASN A 104 -10.82 -4.51 2.46
CA ASN A 104 -11.22 -4.62 3.86
C ASN A 104 -11.62 -3.27 4.42
N ILE A 105 -12.26 -3.29 5.58
CA ILE A 105 -12.82 -2.09 6.23
C ILE A 105 -11.75 -1.05 6.60
N PHE A 106 -10.53 -1.47 6.97
CA PHE A 106 -9.46 -0.56 7.37
C PHE A 106 -8.89 0.22 6.20
N ASN A 107 -8.62 -0.48 5.08
CA ASN A 107 -8.11 0.16 3.87
C ASN A 107 -9.17 1.08 3.25
N ARG A 108 -10.45 0.66 3.27
CA ARG A 108 -11.55 1.50 2.80
C ARG A 108 -11.75 2.75 3.65
N ALA A 109 -11.56 2.66 4.97
CA ALA A 109 -11.68 3.82 5.87
C ALA A 109 -10.62 4.90 5.60
N VAL A 110 -9.43 4.52 5.10
CA VAL A 110 -8.33 5.46 4.83
C VAL A 110 -8.35 5.98 3.39
N LEU A 111 -8.65 5.10 2.43
CA LEU A 111 -8.55 5.40 0.99
C LEU A 111 -9.88 5.81 0.37
N GLU A 112 -10.99 5.53 1.03
CA GLU A 112 -12.34 5.77 0.53
C GLU A 112 -12.52 5.29 -0.92
N GLU A 113 -12.83 6.18 -1.86
CA GLU A 113 -12.98 5.86 -3.29
C GLU A 113 -11.68 6.10 -4.09
N ASN A 114 -10.55 6.40 -3.43
CA ASN A 114 -9.31 6.81 -4.09
C ASN A 114 -8.30 5.66 -4.28
N ALA A 115 -8.78 4.43 -4.39
CA ALA A 115 -7.99 3.24 -4.69
C ALA A 115 -8.80 2.19 -5.44
N PHE A 116 -8.12 1.20 -6.00
CA PHE A 116 -8.73 0.00 -6.55
C PHE A 116 -8.61 -1.15 -5.54
N TYR A 117 -9.75 -1.73 -5.17
CA TYR A 117 -9.80 -2.76 -4.14
C TYR A 117 -9.85 -4.16 -4.72
N TYR A 118 -8.99 -5.04 -4.22
CA TYR A 118 -8.93 -6.44 -4.66
C TYR A 118 -9.20 -7.42 -3.52
N PRO A 119 -10.24 -8.26 -3.64
CA PRO A 119 -10.52 -9.34 -2.70
C PRO A 119 -9.82 -10.66 -3.06
N SER A 120 -9.20 -10.76 -4.24
CA SER A 120 -8.61 -12.00 -4.76
C SER A 120 -7.49 -11.75 -5.76
N ALA A 121 -6.67 -12.79 -6.01
CA ALA A 121 -5.64 -12.78 -7.04
C ALA A 121 -6.20 -12.54 -8.45
N ASP A 122 -7.38 -13.10 -8.76
CA ASP A 122 -8.04 -12.89 -10.07
C ASP A 122 -8.38 -11.42 -10.28
N LYS A 123 -8.81 -10.72 -9.21
CA LYS A 123 -9.09 -9.28 -9.30
C LYS A 123 -7.81 -8.45 -9.48
N VAL A 124 -6.71 -8.86 -8.85
CA VAL A 124 -5.38 -8.27 -9.12
C VAL A 124 -5.00 -8.45 -10.59
N ALA A 125 -5.16 -9.65 -11.15
CA ALA A 125 -4.86 -9.92 -12.56
C ALA A 125 -5.75 -9.09 -13.51
N GLU A 126 -7.06 -8.99 -13.22
CA GLU A 126 -7.99 -8.15 -13.98
C GLU A 126 -7.53 -6.70 -14.03
N TYR A 127 -7.20 -6.11 -12.89
CA TYR A 127 -6.72 -4.73 -12.80
C TYR A 127 -5.40 -4.53 -13.54
N LEU A 128 -4.44 -5.44 -13.36
CA LEU A 128 -3.16 -5.37 -14.05
C LEU A 128 -3.31 -5.49 -15.57
N ASN A 129 -4.26 -6.27 -16.06
CA ASN A 129 -4.55 -6.38 -17.50
C ASN A 129 -5.07 -5.08 -18.12
N ARG A 130 -5.55 -4.14 -17.30
CA ARG A 130 -6.11 -2.84 -17.70
C ARG A 130 -5.33 -1.65 -17.14
N ILE A 131 -4.18 -1.89 -16.50
CA ILE A 131 -3.48 -0.89 -15.70
C ILE A 131 -3.13 0.40 -16.47
N ASP A 132 -2.82 0.30 -17.74
CA ASP A 132 -2.45 1.49 -18.54
C ASP A 132 -3.69 2.39 -18.74
N THR A 133 -4.83 1.83 -19.14
CA THR A 133 -6.10 2.56 -19.29
C THR A 133 -6.58 3.12 -17.94
N MET A 134 -6.60 2.29 -16.90
CA MET A 134 -7.01 2.73 -15.56
C MET A 134 -6.14 3.87 -15.02
N ALA A 135 -4.84 3.81 -15.27
CA ALA A 135 -3.92 4.87 -14.85
C ALA A 135 -4.17 6.18 -15.59
N GLU A 136 -4.52 6.17 -16.87
CA GLU A 136 -4.88 7.36 -17.63
C GLU A 136 -6.18 7.99 -17.14
N GLU A 137 -7.18 7.16 -16.82
CA GLU A 137 -8.52 7.61 -16.40
C GLU A 137 -8.55 8.14 -14.95
N SER A 138 -7.82 7.50 -14.04
CA SER A 138 -8.05 7.68 -12.60
C SER A 138 -6.81 8.11 -11.80
N LYS A 139 -5.60 7.87 -12.29
CA LYS A 139 -4.37 8.07 -11.49
C LYS A 139 -4.26 9.50 -10.96
N ILE A 140 -4.42 10.49 -11.82
CA ILE A 140 -4.21 11.91 -11.46
C ILE A 140 -5.15 12.30 -10.32
N GLN A 141 -6.44 11.97 -10.47
CA GLN A 141 -7.45 12.31 -9.48
C GLN A 141 -7.22 11.58 -8.16
N TYR A 142 -7.03 10.25 -8.17
CA TYR A 142 -6.87 9.45 -6.97
C TYR A 142 -5.62 9.83 -6.18
N THR A 143 -4.50 10.06 -6.88
CA THR A 143 -3.27 10.48 -6.22
C THR A 143 -3.36 11.88 -5.64
N ALA A 144 -4.02 12.81 -6.32
CA ALA A 144 -4.24 14.17 -5.81
C ALA A 144 -5.12 14.15 -4.55
N ASN A 145 -6.24 13.42 -4.59
CA ASN A 145 -7.14 13.26 -3.45
C ASN A 145 -6.42 12.62 -2.26
N ASN A 146 -5.66 11.55 -2.48
CA ASN A 146 -4.89 10.88 -1.43
C ASN A 146 -3.86 11.81 -0.79
N ILE A 147 -3.17 12.65 -1.56
CA ILE A 147 -2.23 13.64 -1.02
C ILE A 147 -2.98 14.70 -0.18
N GLU A 148 -4.17 15.12 -0.61
CA GLU A 148 -4.99 16.05 0.13
C GLU A 148 -5.47 15.47 1.47
N VAL A 149 -5.91 14.22 1.48
CA VAL A 149 -6.25 13.49 2.72
C VAL A 149 -5.04 13.45 3.67
N ILE A 150 -3.84 13.15 3.17
CA ILE A 150 -2.63 13.17 4.01
C ILE A 150 -2.39 14.54 4.64
N ARG A 151 -2.56 15.62 3.89
CA ARG A 151 -2.33 16.99 4.40
C ARG A 151 -3.36 17.41 5.45
N ASN A 152 -4.61 17.03 5.24
CA ASN A 152 -5.72 17.48 6.07
C ASN A 152 -5.93 16.61 7.29
N GLU A 153 -5.78 15.28 7.18
CA GLU A 153 -6.17 14.32 8.22
C GLU A 153 -4.96 13.71 8.95
N TYR A 154 -3.80 13.62 8.28
CA TYR A 154 -2.63 12.90 8.79
C TYR A 154 -1.37 13.77 8.92
N SER A 155 -1.49 15.10 8.83
CA SER A 155 -0.38 16.01 9.14
C SER A 155 -0.12 16.05 10.64
N TRP A 156 1.14 16.29 11.04
CA TRP A 156 1.49 16.44 12.46
C TRP A 156 0.75 17.61 13.11
N GLU A 157 0.58 18.73 12.38
CA GLU A 157 -0.17 19.88 12.86
C GLU A 157 -1.62 19.48 13.21
N HIS A 158 -2.33 18.83 12.29
CA HIS A 158 -3.70 18.37 12.53
C HIS A 158 -3.79 17.41 13.72
N LEU A 159 -2.89 16.41 13.78
CA LEU A 159 -2.90 15.42 14.86
C LEU A 159 -2.62 16.04 16.22
N VAL A 160 -1.69 17.00 16.31
CA VAL A 160 -1.40 17.73 17.56
C VAL A 160 -2.63 18.56 17.99
N ASP A 161 -3.22 19.32 17.09
CA ASP A 161 -4.40 20.13 17.36
C ASP A 161 -5.58 19.30 17.89
N GLU A 162 -5.84 18.15 17.28
CA GLU A 162 -6.91 17.24 17.71
C GLU A 162 -6.63 16.63 19.10
N HIS A 163 -5.37 16.29 19.39
CA HIS A 163 -5.00 15.81 20.71
C HIS A 163 -5.11 16.91 21.78
N GLU A 164 -4.70 18.15 21.48
CA GLU A 164 -4.84 19.28 22.40
C GLU A 164 -6.31 19.56 22.72
N LYS A 165 -7.18 19.61 21.73
CA LYS A 165 -8.63 19.76 21.92
C LYS A 165 -9.21 18.65 22.79
N TYR A 166 -8.80 17.41 22.54
CA TYR A 166 -9.27 16.28 23.33
C TYR A 166 -8.81 16.34 24.79
N PHE A 167 -7.55 16.69 25.04
CA PHE A 167 -7.05 16.87 26.40
C PHE A 167 -7.71 18.03 27.15
N GLN A 168 -7.94 19.14 26.48
CA GLN A 168 -8.69 20.27 27.05
C GLN A 168 -10.11 19.85 27.44
N TRP A 169 -10.80 19.14 26.55
CA TRP A 169 -12.13 18.61 26.85
C TRP A 169 -12.12 17.66 28.07
N LEU A 170 -11.12 16.76 28.20
CA LEU A 170 -10.98 15.88 29.35
C LEU A 170 -10.78 16.66 30.67
N LEU A 171 -9.99 17.72 30.66
CA LEU A 171 -9.78 18.55 31.85
C LEU A 171 -11.08 19.22 32.30
N GLU A 172 -11.85 19.80 31.39
CA GLU A 172 -13.16 20.40 31.67
C GLU A 172 -14.20 19.40 32.25
N GLN A 173 -14.13 18.12 31.89
CA GLN A 173 -15.02 17.11 32.44
C GLN A 173 -14.65 16.72 33.88
N ASN A 174 -13.39 16.87 34.29
CA ASN A 174 -12.92 16.56 35.64
C ASN A 174 -13.08 17.70 36.65
N GLU A 175 -13.43 18.91 36.17
CA GLU A 175 -13.71 20.08 37.06
C GLU A 175 -15.20 20.20 37.46
N LYS A 176 -16.05 19.29 36.94
CA LYS A 176 -17.49 19.20 37.30
C LYS A 176 -17.74 18.08 38.28
#